data_0b2bfd37d16abc12231c752729395643
#
_entry.id   0b2bfd37d16abc12231c752729395643
#
_cell.length_a   1.000
_cell.length_b   1.000
_cell.length_c   1.000
_cell.angle_alpha   90.00
_cell.angle_beta   90.00
_cell.angle_gamma   90.00
#
_symmetry.space_group_name_H-M   'P 1'
#
loop_
_entity.id
_entity.type
_entity.pdbx_description
1 polymer ?
#
loop_
_entity_poly.entity_id
_entity_poly.type
_entity_poly.pdbx_seq_one_letter_code
_entity_poly.pdbx_strand_id
1 'polypeptide(L)'
;MSIKQNARSLIAALLCAGLLTGCADTTSGSSDNSVSEPASDSSDSAPENTAEPADTEQADSTSEASAPESGEPPMAAPDTVRVAALSGPTAMGMTKLMEDDETGDLYYDFTIAAAPDELSPMIVQGNVDICCVPANLGAVLSQKTEGGVQALAVNTLGVLYLCENGNTVAEISDLRGKTIYSAGKGSTPEYALNYLLQENGIDPESDVNIEWKSEHAECVAALAADEDGVAMLPQPFATVAQSQSEGINVVVDLNEEWDKLDNGSSLITGAVIVRTEFAEQYPEAVNRFLSDYMASVDFVNNNVAEAAQLVEKYGIINSAVAEKAIPKCNIVCITGEEMKDKLSGYLNVLFEQNPQAVGGAVPADSFYYAYEFPG
;
A
#
# COMPACT_ATOMS: atom_id res chain seq x y z
N MET A 1 13.58 32.00 -44.90
CA MET A 1 14.87 32.18 -44.21
C MET A 1 14.90 31.12 -43.13
N SER A 2 15.26 29.95 -43.40
CA SER A 2 16.57 29.31 -43.60
C SER A 2 17.39 29.25 -42.33
N ILE A 3 17.61 27.99 -41.90
CA ILE A 3 18.84 27.31 -41.51
C ILE A 3 19.07 27.30 -40.00
N LYS A 4 19.41 26.17 -39.26
CA LYS A 4 20.17 24.96 -39.59
C LYS A 4 19.96 23.87 -38.52
N GLN A 5 19.93 22.61 -39.00
CA GLN A 5 20.26 21.38 -38.29
C GLN A 5 21.63 21.42 -37.61
N ASN A 6 21.78 20.68 -36.50
CA ASN A 6 23.01 19.91 -36.27
C ASN A 6 22.74 18.68 -35.41
N ALA A 7 22.78 17.53 -36.05
CA ALA A 7 22.96 16.22 -35.46
C ALA A 7 24.44 16.03 -35.08
N ARG A 8 24.71 15.36 -33.98
CA ARG A 8 25.97 14.61 -33.75
C ARG A 8 25.72 13.42 -32.85
N SER A 9 25.68 12.25 -33.48
CA SER A 9 25.93 10.92 -32.90
C SER A 9 27.33 10.88 -32.31
N LEU A 10 27.50 10.16 -31.21
CA LEU A 10 28.78 9.51 -30.86
C LEU A 10 28.51 8.18 -30.15
N ILE A 11 28.74 7.12 -30.93
CA ILE A 11 28.93 5.73 -30.52
C ILE A 11 30.31 5.62 -29.91
N ALA A 12 30.40 4.99 -28.74
CA ALA A 12 31.68 4.44 -28.27
C ALA A 12 31.42 3.08 -27.62
N ALA A 13 31.67 2.04 -28.41
CA ALA A 13 31.86 0.67 -27.96
C ALA A 13 33.26 0.54 -27.34
N LEU A 14 33.38 -0.11 -26.19
CA LEU A 14 34.63 -0.66 -25.72
C LEU A 14 34.42 -2.10 -25.22
N LEU A 15 34.88 -3.05 -26.04
CA LEU A 15 35.20 -4.42 -25.66
C LEU A 15 36.52 -4.39 -24.84
N CYS A 16 36.55 -5.12 -23.73
CA CYS A 16 37.79 -5.74 -23.25
C CYS A 16 37.51 -7.12 -22.68
N ALA A 17 37.99 -8.13 -23.39
CA ALA A 17 38.15 -9.51 -22.96
C ALA A 17 39.54 -9.71 -22.32
N GLY A 18 39.66 -10.64 -21.41
CA GLY A 18 40.90 -11.16 -20.85
C GLY A 18 40.58 -11.97 -19.60
N LEU A 19 40.42 -13.23 -19.68
CA LEU A 19 41.25 -14.42 -19.71
C LEU A 19 42.10 -14.65 -18.43
N LEU A 20 41.63 -15.66 -17.65
CA LEU A 20 42.29 -16.93 -17.26
C LEU A 20 43.27 -16.98 -16.09
N THR A 21 43.00 -17.98 -15.28
CA THR A 21 43.85 -18.97 -14.56
C THR A 21 44.19 -18.57 -13.12
N GLY A 22 44.12 -19.47 -12.14
CA GLY A 22 44.06 -20.90 -12.04
C GLY A 22 44.05 -21.36 -10.58
N CYS A 23 43.58 -22.57 -10.42
CA CYS A 23 43.92 -23.68 -9.54
C CYS A 23 44.27 -23.43 -8.04
N ALA A 24 43.47 -24.08 -7.17
CA ALA A 24 43.79 -25.26 -6.35
C ALA A 24 44.73 -24.98 -5.13
N ASP A 25 44.57 -25.46 -3.91
CA ASP A 25 44.22 -26.76 -3.41
C ASP A 25 44.05 -26.71 -1.86
N THR A 26 43.13 -27.55 -1.33
CA THR A 26 43.20 -28.34 -0.11
C THR A 26 43.84 -27.80 1.17
N THR A 27 43.20 -27.87 2.31
CA THR A 27 43.15 -28.97 3.30
C THR A 27 42.49 -28.53 4.60
N SER A 28 41.52 -29.32 5.02
CA SER A 28 41.19 -29.90 6.33
C SER A 28 41.87 -29.35 7.59
N GLY A 29 41.05 -29.15 8.62
CA GLY A 29 41.49 -29.08 10.01
C GLY A 29 40.33 -28.93 10.98
N SER A 30 39.74 -30.03 11.40
CA SER A 30 38.94 -30.19 12.62
C SER A 30 39.74 -29.79 13.85
N SER A 31 39.08 -29.19 14.84
CA SER A 31 39.25 -29.59 16.27
C SER A 31 38.19 -28.94 17.15
N ASP A 32 37.49 -29.75 17.86
CA ASP A 32 36.72 -29.57 19.07
C ASP A 32 37.48 -28.86 20.19
N ASN A 33 36.74 -28.14 21.06
CA ASN A 33 36.67 -28.32 22.52
C ASN A 33 35.82 -27.19 23.11
N SER A 34 34.61 -27.38 23.58
CA SER A 34 34.11 -27.86 24.87
C SER A 34 34.57 -27.09 26.11
N VAL A 35 33.53 -26.65 26.88
CA VAL A 35 33.39 -26.63 28.35
C VAL A 35 34.02 -25.46 29.11
N SER A 36 33.22 -24.61 29.75
CA SER A 36 32.92 -24.65 31.18
C SER A 36 32.20 -23.38 31.66
N GLU A 37 31.02 -23.56 32.22
CA GLU A 37 30.53 -22.73 33.34
C GLU A 37 31.35 -23.06 34.61
N PRO A 38 31.37 -22.18 35.61
CA PRO A 38 30.47 -22.43 36.72
C PRO A 38 29.86 -21.17 37.40
N ALA A 39 28.76 -21.48 38.04
CA ALA A 39 27.96 -20.67 38.94
C ALA A 39 28.60 -20.40 40.30
N SER A 40 27.95 -19.54 41.04
CA SER A 40 27.83 -19.35 42.51
C SER A 40 28.16 -17.91 42.92
N ASP A 41 27.58 -17.29 43.89
CA ASP A 41 26.53 -17.58 44.85
C ASP A 41 26.35 -16.33 45.73
N SER A 42 25.11 -16.11 46.22
CA SER A 42 24.69 -15.57 47.53
C SER A 42 25.16 -14.17 48.00
N SER A 43 24.27 -13.34 48.44
CA SER A 43 23.55 -13.18 49.69
C SER A 43 23.40 -11.68 49.99
N ASP A 44 22.23 -11.25 50.24
CA ASP A 44 21.56 -11.04 51.53
C ASP A 44 21.72 -9.64 52.12
N SER A 45 20.59 -9.04 52.42
CA SER A 45 20.21 -8.28 53.61
C SER A 45 19.32 -7.07 53.35
N ALA A 46 18.03 -7.23 53.65
CA ALA A 46 17.18 -6.12 54.12
C ALA A 46 17.53 -5.81 55.57
N PRO A 47 17.16 -4.62 56.10
CA PRO A 47 16.06 -4.65 57.03
C PRO A 47 14.99 -3.53 56.94
N GLU A 48 13.81 -3.95 57.35
CA GLU A 48 12.67 -3.15 57.84
C GLU A 48 13.07 -2.03 58.79
N ASN A 49 12.31 -0.96 58.80
CA ASN A 49 11.73 -0.47 60.03
C ASN A 49 10.44 0.38 59.87
N THR A 50 9.47 -0.04 60.60
CA THR A 50 8.15 0.43 60.96
C THR A 50 8.14 1.78 61.67
N ALA A 51 7.09 2.59 61.44
CA ALA A 51 6.15 3.06 62.46
C ALA A 51 5.24 4.20 61.97
N GLU A 52 3.97 3.98 61.98
CA GLU A 52 2.83 4.92 62.21
C GLU A 52 2.68 5.18 63.73
N PRO A 53 1.72 5.98 64.24
CA PRO A 53 0.77 7.00 63.70
C PRO A 53 0.63 8.27 64.56
N ALA A 54 -0.27 9.20 64.15
CA ALA A 54 -1.23 10.00 64.90
C ALA A 54 -1.46 11.37 64.25
N ASP A 55 -2.58 11.78 63.93
CA ASP A 55 -3.94 12.04 64.41
C ASP A 55 -4.28 13.55 64.33
N THR A 56 -5.47 13.84 63.80
CA THR A 56 -6.41 14.96 63.95
C THR A 56 -6.00 16.37 63.50
N GLU A 57 -6.74 17.05 62.61
CA GLU A 57 -7.99 17.79 62.85
C GLU A 57 -8.61 18.37 61.55
N GLN A 58 -9.90 18.49 61.61
CA GLN A 58 -10.87 18.91 60.63
C GLN A 58 -10.96 20.44 60.56
N ALA A 59 -10.99 21.00 59.33
CA ALA A 59 -11.55 22.32 59.10
C ALA A 59 -12.18 22.38 57.69
N ASP A 60 -13.47 22.59 57.74
CA ASP A 60 -14.41 22.91 56.68
C ASP A 60 -14.04 24.22 55.97
N SER A 61 -13.95 24.22 54.63
CA SER A 61 -14.22 25.39 53.81
C SER A 61 -14.54 25.01 52.37
N THR A 62 -15.73 25.33 51.97
CA THR A 62 -16.25 25.41 50.60
C THR A 62 -15.23 25.95 49.64
N SER A 63 -14.95 25.16 48.58
CA SER A 63 -14.23 25.62 47.40
C SER A 63 -14.99 25.23 46.14
N GLU A 64 -15.32 26.27 45.40
CA GLU A 64 -15.86 26.24 44.06
C GLU A 64 -15.04 25.28 43.16
N ALA A 65 -15.75 24.46 42.42
CA ALA A 65 -15.19 23.62 41.38
C ALA A 65 -14.67 24.51 40.23
N SER A 66 -13.37 24.74 40.22
CA SER A 66 -12.68 25.17 39.01
C SER A 66 -12.37 23.94 38.17
N ALA A 67 -12.95 23.84 36.98
CA ALA A 67 -12.55 22.91 35.94
C ALA A 67 -11.08 23.14 35.60
N PRO A 68 -10.30 22.10 35.34
CA PRO A 68 -8.98 22.28 34.74
C PRO A 68 -9.13 22.60 33.24
N GLU A 69 -9.11 23.85 32.87
CA GLU A 69 -8.70 24.30 31.59
C GLU A 69 -7.17 24.12 31.50
N SER A 70 -6.73 22.97 31.03
CA SER A 70 -5.37 22.77 30.50
C SER A 70 -5.48 22.40 29.05
N GLY A 71 -6.03 23.30 28.23
CA GLY A 71 -5.82 23.29 26.81
C GLY A 71 -4.50 24.00 26.52
N GLU A 72 -3.45 23.28 26.18
CA GLU A 72 -2.36 23.90 25.44
C GLU A 72 -2.99 24.55 24.20
N PRO A 73 -2.54 25.78 23.82
CA PRO A 73 -3.04 26.38 22.59
C PRO A 73 -2.78 25.44 21.42
N PRO A 74 -3.73 25.27 20.48
CA PRO A 74 -3.53 24.43 19.30
C PRO A 74 -2.22 24.87 18.64
N MET A 75 -1.33 23.89 18.38
CA MET A 75 -0.08 24.16 17.69
C MET A 75 -0.39 24.77 16.33
N ALA A 76 0.44 25.74 15.92
CA ALA A 76 0.31 26.35 14.60
C ALA A 76 0.33 25.25 13.51
N ALA A 77 -0.52 25.39 12.49
CA ALA A 77 -0.53 24.48 11.34
C ALA A 77 0.88 24.36 10.76
N PRO A 78 1.25 23.17 10.22
CA PRO A 78 2.54 23.04 9.55
C PRO A 78 2.59 23.96 8.32
N ASP A 79 3.76 24.49 8.01
CA ASP A 79 3.94 25.33 6.81
C ASP A 79 3.66 24.54 5.52
N THR A 80 3.94 23.24 5.52
CA THR A 80 3.75 22.35 4.36
C THR A 80 3.47 20.93 4.85
N VAL A 81 2.51 20.23 4.22
CA VAL A 81 2.23 18.81 4.41
C VAL A 81 2.88 18.01 3.30
N ARG A 82 3.76 17.08 3.64
CA ARG A 82 4.49 16.26 2.67
C ARG A 82 3.71 14.98 2.39
N VAL A 83 3.32 14.78 1.14
CA VAL A 83 2.47 13.67 0.71
C VAL A 83 3.21 12.84 -0.34
N ALA A 84 3.25 11.52 -0.16
CA ALA A 84 3.77 10.62 -1.18
C ALA A 84 2.71 9.61 -1.63
N ALA A 85 2.83 9.11 -2.86
CA ALA A 85 1.95 8.07 -3.37
C ALA A 85 2.70 7.10 -4.29
N LEU A 86 2.25 5.85 -4.27
CA LEU A 86 2.64 4.88 -5.30
C LEU A 86 1.97 5.23 -6.63
N SER A 87 2.77 5.26 -7.69
CA SER A 87 2.27 5.47 -9.06
C SER A 87 1.21 4.42 -9.43
N GLY A 88 0.16 4.85 -10.10
CA GLY A 88 -0.98 4.01 -10.48
C GLY A 88 -2.30 4.49 -9.84
N PRO A 89 -3.30 3.61 -9.65
CA PRO A 89 -4.61 4.00 -9.11
C PRO A 89 -4.54 4.74 -7.78
N THR A 90 -3.62 4.37 -6.89
CA THR A 90 -3.39 5.03 -5.58
C THR A 90 -2.99 6.51 -5.70
N ALA A 91 -2.30 6.90 -6.78
CA ALA A 91 -1.92 8.29 -7.04
C ALA A 91 -2.95 9.04 -7.88
N MET A 92 -3.72 8.33 -8.72
CA MET A 92 -4.68 8.98 -9.64
C MET A 92 -5.72 9.82 -8.90
N GLY A 93 -6.18 9.36 -7.73
CA GLY A 93 -7.16 10.08 -6.91
C GLY A 93 -6.69 11.44 -6.39
N MET A 94 -5.37 11.70 -6.35
CA MET A 94 -4.81 12.97 -5.87
C MET A 94 -4.59 14.01 -6.97
N THR A 95 -4.74 13.65 -8.23
CA THR A 95 -4.27 14.52 -9.34
C THR A 95 -4.98 15.87 -9.40
N LYS A 96 -6.24 15.93 -9.00
CA LYS A 96 -6.95 17.22 -8.90
C LYS A 96 -6.49 18.03 -7.70
N LEU A 97 -6.23 17.40 -6.56
CA LEU A 97 -5.65 18.05 -5.39
C LEU A 97 -4.27 18.65 -5.71
N MET A 98 -3.43 17.92 -6.44
CA MET A 98 -2.13 18.41 -6.90
C MET A 98 -2.28 19.64 -7.80
N GLU A 99 -3.27 19.65 -8.72
CA GLU A 99 -3.55 20.78 -9.62
C GLU A 99 -4.05 22.00 -8.86
N ASP A 100 -4.95 21.80 -7.90
CA ASP A 100 -5.51 22.89 -7.10
C ASP A 100 -4.44 23.51 -6.18
N ASP A 101 -3.56 22.70 -5.63
CA ASP A 101 -2.46 23.18 -4.78
C ASP A 101 -1.43 23.98 -5.58
N GLU A 102 -1.03 23.54 -6.79
CA GLU A 102 -0.11 24.28 -7.68
C GLU A 102 -0.67 25.65 -8.08
N THR A 103 -1.98 25.78 -8.22
CA THR A 103 -2.64 27.02 -8.62
C THR A 103 -3.10 27.86 -7.44
N GLY A 104 -3.01 27.35 -6.22
CA GLY A 104 -3.48 27.92 -4.98
C GLY A 104 -2.38 28.28 -3.99
N ASP A 105 -2.46 27.72 -2.78
CA ASP A 105 -1.66 28.11 -1.63
C ASP A 105 -0.29 27.41 -1.50
N LEU A 106 -0.01 26.40 -2.34
CA LEU A 106 1.19 25.56 -2.27
C LEU A 106 1.38 24.95 -0.86
N TYR A 107 0.29 24.42 -0.31
CA TYR A 107 0.27 23.87 1.05
C TYR A 107 0.84 22.46 1.14
N TYR A 108 0.84 21.73 0.02
CA TYR A 108 1.31 20.36 -0.07
C TYR A 108 2.63 20.27 -0.85
N ASP A 109 3.44 19.27 -0.50
CA ASP A 109 4.62 18.86 -1.27
C ASP A 109 4.44 17.40 -1.68
N PHE A 110 4.23 17.16 -2.97
CA PHE A 110 3.86 15.86 -3.50
C PHE A 110 5.04 15.11 -4.10
N THR A 111 5.15 13.82 -3.78
CA THR A 111 6.08 12.88 -4.40
C THR A 111 5.34 11.66 -4.92
N ILE A 112 5.55 11.28 -6.20
CA ILE A 112 5.06 10.04 -6.78
C ILE A 112 6.22 9.08 -6.93
N ALA A 113 6.15 7.93 -6.24
CA ALA A 113 7.15 6.88 -6.26
C ALA A 113 6.77 5.78 -7.26
N ALA A 114 7.76 5.20 -7.93
CA ALA A 114 7.54 4.12 -8.88
C ALA A 114 7.33 2.75 -8.21
N ALA A 115 7.91 2.55 -7.02
CA ALA A 115 7.87 1.28 -6.30
C ALA A 115 7.57 1.46 -4.80
N PRO A 116 6.92 0.45 -4.15
CA PRO A 116 6.56 0.53 -2.73
C PRO A 116 7.76 0.63 -1.78
N ASP A 117 8.91 0.07 -2.15
CA ASP A 117 10.13 0.12 -1.36
C ASP A 117 10.79 1.50 -1.34
N GLU A 118 10.45 2.40 -2.25
CA GLU A 118 10.82 3.82 -2.17
C GLU A 118 10.02 4.56 -1.08
N LEU A 119 8.73 4.20 -0.89
CA LEU A 119 7.83 4.86 0.06
C LEU A 119 8.12 4.50 1.52
N SER A 120 8.44 3.23 1.78
CA SER A 120 8.64 2.72 3.14
C SER A 120 9.68 3.51 3.93
N PRO A 121 10.90 3.80 3.41
CA PRO A 121 11.87 4.61 4.13
C PRO A 121 11.43 6.08 4.28
N MET A 122 10.66 6.63 3.32
CA MET A 122 10.22 8.03 3.39
C MET A 122 9.29 8.27 4.58
N ILE A 123 8.29 7.40 4.79
CA ILE A 123 7.35 7.53 5.90
C ILE A 123 8.00 7.20 7.24
N VAL A 124 8.82 6.13 7.30
CA VAL A 124 9.47 5.69 8.54
C VAL A 124 10.51 6.70 9.04
N GLN A 125 11.23 7.38 8.14
CA GLN A 125 12.22 8.41 8.48
C GLN A 125 11.61 9.79 8.71
N GLY A 126 10.28 9.94 8.53
CA GLY A 126 9.61 11.22 8.67
C GLY A 126 9.89 12.21 7.53
N ASN A 127 10.31 11.71 6.36
CA ASN A 127 10.51 12.54 5.17
C ASN A 127 9.17 12.91 4.50
N VAL A 128 8.13 12.14 4.75
CA VAL A 128 6.73 12.42 4.37
C VAL A 128 5.83 12.28 5.58
N ASP A 129 4.68 12.93 5.55
CA ASP A 129 3.71 12.95 6.63
C ASP A 129 2.53 12.03 6.34
N ILE A 130 2.08 12.02 5.08
CA ILE A 130 0.97 11.21 4.57
C ILE A 130 1.46 10.41 3.36
N CYS A 131 1.00 9.16 3.24
CA CYS A 131 1.45 8.29 2.14
C CYS A 131 0.31 7.41 1.61
N CYS A 132 0.10 7.39 0.29
CA CYS A 132 -0.80 6.45 -0.37
C CYS A 132 -0.01 5.20 -0.78
N VAL A 133 -0.33 4.08 -0.15
CA VAL A 133 0.45 2.82 -0.23
C VAL A 133 -0.47 1.63 -0.54
N PRO A 134 0.09 0.48 -0.97
CA PRO A 134 -0.65 -0.77 -0.91
C PRO A 134 -1.21 -1.03 0.49
N ALA A 135 -2.46 -1.47 0.59
CA ALA A 135 -3.17 -1.60 1.87
C ALA A 135 -2.43 -2.49 2.88
N ASN A 136 -1.90 -3.63 2.42
CA ASN A 136 -1.11 -4.53 3.26
C ASN A 136 0.21 -3.91 3.73
N LEU A 137 0.83 -3.04 2.92
CA LEU A 137 2.06 -2.34 3.32
C LEU A 137 1.79 -1.38 4.48
N GLY A 138 0.62 -0.72 4.51
CA GLY A 138 0.21 0.11 5.64
C GLY A 138 0.20 -0.68 6.95
N ALA A 139 -0.36 -1.90 6.94
CA ALA A 139 -0.36 -2.81 8.10
C ALA A 139 1.07 -3.23 8.49
N VAL A 140 1.90 -3.63 7.51
CA VAL A 140 3.31 -4.00 7.75
C VAL A 140 4.09 -2.84 8.36
N LEU A 141 3.89 -1.61 7.89
CA LEU A 141 4.55 -0.42 8.43
C LEU A 141 4.09 -0.12 9.85
N SER A 142 2.79 -0.26 10.15
CA SER A 142 2.28 -0.10 11.51
C SER A 142 2.95 -1.07 12.48
N GLN A 143 3.09 -2.35 12.11
CA GLN A 143 3.78 -3.34 12.93
C GLN A 143 5.28 -3.01 13.10
N LYS A 144 5.97 -2.66 12.03
CA LYS A 144 7.40 -2.35 12.05
C LYS A 144 7.76 -1.08 12.82
N THR A 145 6.83 -0.14 12.91
CA THR A 145 7.00 1.14 13.62
C THR A 145 6.31 1.15 14.98
N GLU A 146 5.82 -0.02 15.45
CA GLU A 146 5.12 -0.14 16.74
C GLU A 146 3.94 0.85 16.88
N GLY A 147 3.16 1.01 15.80
CA GLY A 147 2.04 1.93 15.76
C GLY A 147 2.39 3.35 15.31
N GLY A 148 3.59 3.57 14.75
CA GLY A 148 4.04 4.88 14.26
C GLY A 148 3.32 5.37 13.00
N VAL A 149 2.41 4.57 12.42
CA VAL A 149 1.52 5.00 11.33
C VAL A 149 0.09 4.54 11.56
N GLN A 150 -0.87 5.33 11.08
CA GLN A 150 -2.31 5.06 11.12
C GLN A 150 -2.90 5.11 9.71
N ALA A 151 -3.96 4.33 9.46
CA ALA A 151 -4.74 4.40 8.23
C ALA A 151 -5.76 5.54 8.32
N LEU A 152 -5.76 6.44 7.34
CA LEU A 152 -6.69 7.55 7.21
C LEU A 152 -7.90 7.21 6.36
N ALA A 153 -7.66 6.49 5.25
CA ALA A 153 -8.69 6.12 4.29
C ALA A 153 -8.31 4.87 3.49
N VAL A 154 -9.31 4.15 3.02
CA VAL A 154 -9.16 3.29 1.84
C VAL A 154 -9.28 4.19 0.61
N ASN A 155 -8.29 4.13 -0.28
CA ASN A 155 -8.27 4.98 -1.47
C ASN A 155 -8.43 4.23 -2.79
N THR A 156 -8.30 2.91 -2.77
CA THR A 156 -8.43 2.06 -3.97
C THR A 156 -8.97 0.69 -3.54
N LEU A 157 -10.13 0.33 -4.05
CA LEU A 157 -10.67 -1.02 -3.88
C LEU A 157 -9.98 -2.01 -4.82
N GLY A 158 -10.59 -3.16 -5.12
CA GLY A 158 -10.03 -4.13 -6.05
C GLY A 158 -9.85 -3.55 -7.45
N VAL A 159 -8.66 -3.75 -8.01
CA VAL A 159 -8.30 -3.33 -9.37
C VAL A 159 -7.75 -4.49 -10.20
N LEU A 160 -7.94 -5.72 -9.72
CA LEU A 160 -7.42 -6.93 -10.35
C LEU A 160 -8.47 -7.55 -11.26
N TYR A 161 -8.05 -7.93 -12.45
CA TYR A 161 -8.90 -8.49 -13.49
C TYR A 161 -8.25 -9.73 -14.10
N LEU A 162 -9.05 -10.76 -14.40
CA LEU A 162 -8.60 -11.81 -15.30
C LEU A 162 -8.84 -11.36 -16.73
N CYS A 163 -7.77 -11.39 -17.52
CA CYS A 163 -7.77 -11.13 -18.94
C CYS A 163 -7.47 -12.44 -19.67
N GLU A 164 -8.20 -12.75 -20.72
CA GLU A 164 -7.98 -13.91 -21.55
C GLU A 164 -7.72 -13.49 -23.00
N ASN A 165 -6.75 -14.13 -23.64
CA ASN A 165 -6.57 -14.08 -25.09
C ASN A 165 -7.33 -15.27 -25.69
N GLY A 166 -8.64 -15.15 -25.75
CA GLY A 166 -9.55 -16.25 -26.10
C GLY A 166 -10.96 -15.97 -25.65
N ASN A 167 -11.76 -17.02 -25.48
CA ASN A 167 -13.13 -16.95 -25.03
C ASN A 167 -13.55 -18.26 -24.35
N THR A 168 -12.80 -18.74 -23.39
CA THR A 168 -13.04 -20.01 -22.69
C THR A 168 -13.25 -19.84 -21.20
N VAL A 169 -12.98 -18.65 -20.64
CA VAL A 169 -13.18 -18.30 -19.24
C VAL A 169 -14.38 -17.35 -19.13
N ALA A 170 -15.35 -17.73 -18.33
CA ALA A 170 -16.50 -16.89 -17.96
C ALA A 170 -16.63 -16.70 -16.45
N GLU A 171 -16.05 -17.61 -15.66
CA GLU A 171 -16.07 -17.57 -14.20
C GLU A 171 -14.77 -18.18 -13.64
N ILE A 172 -14.51 -18.01 -12.34
CA ILE A 172 -13.27 -18.51 -11.70
C ILE A 172 -13.14 -20.02 -11.83
N SER A 173 -14.25 -20.78 -11.82
CA SER A 173 -14.23 -22.24 -11.94
C SER A 173 -13.65 -22.74 -13.27
N ASP A 174 -13.65 -21.92 -14.32
CA ASP A 174 -13.09 -22.24 -15.65
C ASP A 174 -11.55 -22.18 -15.69
N LEU A 175 -10.92 -21.71 -14.61
CA LEU A 175 -9.47 -21.64 -14.52
C LEU A 175 -8.79 -22.99 -14.28
N ARG A 176 -9.55 -24.04 -13.94
CA ARG A 176 -8.95 -25.37 -13.72
C ARG A 176 -8.15 -25.85 -14.92
N GLY A 177 -6.91 -26.25 -14.63
CA GLY A 177 -5.97 -26.74 -15.64
C GLY A 177 -5.35 -25.66 -16.53
N LYS A 178 -5.70 -24.39 -16.34
CA LYS A 178 -5.15 -23.28 -17.11
C LYS A 178 -3.81 -22.78 -16.54
N THR A 179 -3.06 -22.13 -17.41
CA THR A 179 -1.92 -21.31 -17.00
C THR A 179 -2.38 -19.87 -16.80
N ILE A 180 -2.02 -19.30 -15.64
CA ILE A 180 -2.35 -17.91 -15.27
C ILE A 180 -1.05 -17.13 -15.14
N TYR A 181 -0.84 -16.15 -16.01
CA TYR A 181 0.28 -15.22 -15.90
C TYR A 181 -0.03 -14.13 -14.87
N SER A 182 0.82 -13.97 -13.86
CA SER A 182 0.63 -12.96 -12.82
C SER A 182 1.96 -12.35 -12.39
N ALA A 183 1.89 -11.17 -11.77
CA ALA A 183 3.01 -10.54 -11.10
C ALA A 183 2.61 -10.15 -9.66
N GLY A 184 3.60 -9.78 -8.85
CA GLY A 184 3.34 -9.40 -7.46
C GLY A 184 3.28 -10.59 -6.50
N LYS A 185 4.12 -11.62 -6.74
CA LYS A 185 4.30 -12.71 -5.79
C LYS A 185 4.75 -12.18 -4.43
N GLY A 186 4.17 -12.67 -3.34
CA GLY A 186 4.42 -12.18 -1.98
C GLY A 186 3.67 -10.88 -1.63
N SER A 187 2.71 -10.46 -2.45
CA SER A 187 1.93 -9.24 -2.25
C SER A 187 0.44 -9.45 -2.54
N THR A 188 -0.37 -8.39 -2.43
CA THR A 188 -1.83 -8.42 -2.64
C THR A 188 -2.30 -9.27 -3.83
N PRO A 189 -1.70 -9.18 -5.04
CA PRO A 189 -2.15 -9.98 -6.17
C PRO A 189 -2.12 -11.49 -5.90
N GLU A 190 -1.04 -12.01 -5.30
CA GLU A 190 -0.95 -13.44 -4.98
C GLU A 190 -2.01 -13.86 -3.97
N TYR A 191 -2.14 -13.11 -2.87
CA TYR A 191 -3.08 -13.48 -1.80
C TYR A 191 -4.52 -13.41 -2.29
N ALA A 192 -4.90 -12.38 -3.05
CA ALA A 192 -6.23 -12.23 -3.60
C ALA A 192 -6.56 -13.36 -4.59
N LEU A 193 -5.64 -13.70 -5.50
CA LEU A 193 -5.85 -14.80 -6.44
C LEU A 193 -6.01 -16.14 -5.72
N ASN A 194 -5.07 -16.47 -4.82
CA ASN A 194 -5.11 -17.72 -4.08
C ASN A 194 -6.38 -17.86 -3.24
N TYR A 195 -6.80 -16.78 -2.56
CA TYR A 195 -8.03 -16.77 -1.79
C TYR A 195 -9.26 -17.03 -2.66
N LEU A 196 -9.43 -16.31 -3.76
CA LEU A 196 -10.56 -16.51 -4.67
C LEU A 196 -10.56 -17.88 -5.34
N LEU A 197 -9.40 -18.44 -5.68
CA LEU A 197 -9.30 -19.81 -6.19
C LEU A 197 -9.80 -20.81 -5.12
N GLN A 198 -9.32 -20.69 -3.87
CA GLN A 198 -9.69 -21.58 -2.78
C GLN A 198 -11.17 -21.52 -2.43
N GLU A 199 -11.76 -20.31 -2.37
CA GLU A 199 -13.20 -20.13 -2.13
C GLU A 199 -14.07 -20.72 -3.26
N ASN A 200 -13.51 -20.84 -4.48
CA ASN A 200 -14.15 -21.53 -5.60
C ASN A 200 -13.75 -23.03 -5.71
N GLY A 201 -13.10 -23.57 -4.66
CA GLY A 201 -12.73 -24.99 -4.59
C GLY A 201 -11.62 -25.39 -5.53
N ILE A 202 -10.77 -24.43 -5.96
CA ILE A 202 -9.60 -24.63 -6.80
C ILE A 202 -8.36 -24.54 -5.92
N ASP A 203 -7.54 -25.59 -5.90
CA ASP A 203 -6.25 -25.56 -5.23
C ASP A 203 -5.23 -24.81 -6.10
N PRO A 204 -4.70 -23.66 -5.65
CA PRO A 204 -3.76 -22.87 -6.43
C PRO A 204 -2.42 -23.57 -6.70
N GLU A 205 -2.07 -24.62 -5.94
CA GLU A 205 -0.82 -25.36 -6.12
C GLU A 205 -0.95 -26.55 -7.09
N SER A 206 -2.15 -27.12 -7.22
CA SER A 206 -2.35 -28.35 -8.00
C SER A 206 -3.36 -28.26 -9.13
N ASP A 207 -4.36 -27.38 -9.05
CA ASP A 207 -5.45 -27.30 -10.02
C ASP A 207 -5.21 -26.27 -11.14
N VAL A 208 -4.26 -25.35 -10.95
CA VAL A 208 -3.85 -24.32 -11.93
C VAL A 208 -2.33 -24.24 -12.00
N ASN A 209 -1.81 -23.65 -13.07
CA ASN A 209 -0.39 -23.33 -13.18
C ASN A 209 -0.20 -21.81 -13.13
N ILE A 210 0.25 -21.26 -12.00
CA ILE A 210 0.48 -19.82 -11.89
C ILE A 210 1.93 -19.50 -12.23
N GLU A 211 2.13 -18.83 -13.37
CA GLU A 211 3.44 -18.34 -13.80
C GLU A 211 3.68 -16.90 -13.31
N TRP A 212 4.51 -16.78 -12.29
CA TRP A 212 4.89 -15.48 -11.72
C TRP A 212 5.93 -14.79 -12.58
N LYS A 213 5.61 -13.59 -13.08
CA LYS A 213 6.50 -12.69 -13.79
C LYS A 213 7.05 -11.62 -12.85
N SER A 214 8.14 -10.97 -13.24
CA SER A 214 8.74 -9.88 -12.46
C SER A 214 7.85 -8.63 -12.47
N GLU A 215 7.21 -8.34 -13.60
CA GLU A 215 6.41 -7.14 -13.83
C GLU A 215 5.12 -7.43 -14.59
N HIS A 216 4.11 -6.59 -14.40
CA HIS A 216 2.82 -6.73 -15.11
C HIS A 216 2.95 -6.60 -16.63
N ALA A 217 3.91 -5.80 -17.14
CA ALA A 217 4.18 -5.69 -18.57
C ALA A 217 4.62 -7.04 -19.20
N GLU A 218 5.35 -7.87 -18.43
CA GLU A 218 5.72 -9.23 -18.88
C GLU A 218 4.51 -10.16 -18.93
N CYS A 219 3.54 -9.99 -17.99
CA CYS A 219 2.27 -10.73 -18.05
C CYS A 219 1.47 -10.36 -19.30
N VAL A 220 1.40 -9.07 -19.64
CA VAL A 220 0.74 -8.59 -20.86
C VAL A 220 1.38 -9.20 -22.10
N ALA A 221 2.72 -9.23 -22.16
CA ALA A 221 3.46 -9.83 -23.29
C ALA A 221 3.25 -11.35 -23.38
N ALA A 222 3.24 -12.06 -22.26
CA ALA A 222 2.98 -13.49 -22.20
C ALA A 222 1.54 -13.81 -22.65
N LEU A 223 0.56 -13.06 -22.16
CA LEU A 223 -0.85 -13.18 -22.56
C LEU A 223 -1.03 -12.97 -24.06
N ALA A 224 -0.39 -11.96 -24.64
CA ALA A 224 -0.50 -11.66 -26.06
C ALA A 224 0.13 -12.75 -26.96
N ALA A 225 1.09 -13.50 -26.42
CA ALA A 225 1.79 -14.58 -27.13
C ALA A 225 1.10 -15.96 -27.02
N ASP A 226 0.13 -16.11 -26.14
CA ASP A 226 -0.59 -17.37 -25.85
C ASP A 226 -2.06 -17.23 -26.24
N GLU A 227 -2.52 -17.94 -27.27
CA GLU A 227 -3.88 -17.84 -27.83
C GLU A 227 -4.98 -18.33 -26.87
N ASP A 228 -4.64 -19.14 -25.86
CA ASP A 228 -5.55 -19.61 -24.80
C ASP A 228 -5.10 -19.13 -23.41
N GLY A 229 -4.18 -18.18 -23.38
CA GLY A 229 -3.57 -17.65 -22.18
C GLY A 229 -4.55 -16.86 -21.31
N VAL A 230 -4.35 -16.95 -20.00
CA VAL A 230 -5.03 -16.13 -19.00
C VAL A 230 -3.98 -15.33 -18.23
N ALA A 231 -4.25 -14.07 -17.95
CA ALA A 231 -3.42 -13.27 -17.08
C ALA A 231 -4.26 -12.57 -16.02
N MET A 232 -3.76 -12.50 -14.78
CA MET A 232 -4.30 -11.60 -13.77
C MET A 232 -3.52 -10.28 -13.85
N LEU A 233 -4.24 -9.22 -14.19
CA LEU A 233 -3.67 -7.89 -14.42
C LEU A 233 -4.40 -6.83 -13.60
N PRO A 234 -3.67 -5.93 -12.92
CA PRO A 234 -4.29 -4.74 -12.34
C PRO A 234 -4.60 -3.70 -13.43
N GLN A 235 -5.51 -2.75 -13.13
CA GLN A 235 -5.52 -1.50 -13.88
C GLN A 235 -4.24 -0.70 -13.59
N PRO A 236 -3.67 -0.01 -14.60
CA PRO A 236 -4.16 0.14 -15.98
C PRO A 236 -3.69 -0.97 -16.95
N PHE A 237 -2.96 -1.98 -16.50
CA PHE A 237 -2.39 -3.02 -17.38
C PHE A 237 -3.44 -3.85 -18.11
N ALA A 238 -4.60 -4.12 -17.49
CA ALA A 238 -5.72 -4.77 -18.17
C ALA A 238 -6.20 -3.93 -19.38
N THR A 239 -6.30 -2.61 -19.22
CA THR A 239 -6.63 -1.67 -20.33
C THR A 239 -5.53 -1.64 -21.40
N VAL A 240 -4.25 -1.67 -21.00
CA VAL A 240 -3.12 -1.76 -21.95
C VAL A 240 -3.18 -3.05 -22.76
N ALA A 241 -3.41 -4.20 -22.11
CA ALA A 241 -3.51 -5.50 -22.78
C ALA A 241 -4.63 -5.49 -23.85
N GLN A 242 -5.83 -5.02 -23.50
CA GLN A 242 -6.94 -4.87 -24.44
C GLN A 242 -6.63 -3.91 -25.60
N SER A 243 -5.78 -2.90 -25.37
CA SER A 243 -5.40 -1.94 -26.41
C SER A 243 -4.35 -2.50 -27.38
N GLN A 244 -3.59 -3.50 -26.97
CA GLN A 244 -2.52 -4.14 -27.76
C GLN A 244 -3.03 -5.26 -28.67
N SER A 245 -4.13 -5.93 -28.32
CA SER A 245 -4.68 -7.05 -29.08
C SER A 245 -6.19 -7.09 -28.98
N GLU A 246 -6.89 -7.14 -30.13
CA GLU A 246 -8.34 -7.30 -30.22
C GLU A 246 -8.85 -8.65 -29.65
N GLY A 247 -7.96 -9.64 -29.52
CA GLY A 247 -8.27 -10.96 -28.95
C GLY A 247 -8.30 -10.97 -27.42
N ILE A 248 -7.72 -9.96 -26.78
CA ILE A 248 -7.65 -9.91 -25.31
C ILE A 248 -8.88 -9.24 -24.72
N ASN A 249 -9.58 -9.96 -23.87
CA ASN A 249 -10.77 -9.51 -23.17
C ASN A 249 -10.57 -9.57 -21.66
N VAL A 250 -11.15 -8.62 -20.92
CA VAL A 250 -11.39 -8.77 -19.50
C VAL A 250 -12.59 -9.71 -19.33
N VAL A 251 -12.36 -10.82 -18.67
CA VAL A 251 -13.36 -11.90 -18.53
C VAL A 251 -13.93 -12.01 -17.12
N VAL A 252 -13.14 -11.65 -16.10
CA VAL A 252 -13.56 -11.65 -14.69
C VAL A 252 -13.02 -10.41 -13.98
N ASP A 253 -13.89 -9.74 -13.23
CA ASP A 253 -13.53 -8.71 -12.26
C ASP A 253 -13.38 -9.36 -10.87
N LEU A 254 -12.15 -9.38 -10.33
CA LEU A 254 -11.88 -10.03 -9.06
C LEU A 254 -12.46 -9.27 -7.87
N ASN A 255 -12.76 -7.97 -8.03
CA ASN A 255 -13.47 -7.22 -6.99
C ASN A 255 -14.94 -7.69 -6.87
N GLU A 256 -15.62 -7.87 -8.03
CA GLU A 256 -16.97 -8.41 -8.05
C GLU A 256 -17.03 -9.87 -7.52
N GLU A 257 -16.02 -10.67 -7.84
CA GLU A 257 -15.94 -12.05 -7.31
C GLU A 257 -15.71 -12.08 -5.80
N TRP A 258 -14.90 -11.15 -5.28
CA TRP A 258 -14.70 -11.01 -3.84
C TRP A 258 -15.99 -10.61 -3.12
N ASP A 259 -16.72 -9.63 -3.66
CA ASP A 259 -17.97 -9.16 -3.07
C ASP A 259 -19.05 -10.27 -3.04
N LYS A 260 -19.05 -11.23 -4.00
CA LYS A 260 -19.94 -12.39 -4.00
C LYS A 260 -19.73 -13.34 -2.83
N LEU A 261 -18.56 -13.33 -2.20
CA LEU A 261 -18.28 -14.21 -1.05
C LEU A 261 -19.03 -13.80 0.21
N ASP A 262 -19.52 -12.55 0.28
CA ASP A 262 -20.29 -11.99 1.41
C ASP A 262 -19.63 -12.29 2.78
N ASN A 263 -18.32 -12.20 2.82
CA ASN A 263 -17.47 -12.54 3.98
C ASN A 263 -17.24 -11.36 4.93
N GLY A 264 -17.95 -10.23 4.72
CA GLY A 264 -17.83 -9.01 5.53
C GLY A 264 -16.56 -8.18 5.22
N SER A 265 -15.79 -8.55 4.18
CA SER A 265 -14.63 -7.78 3.72
C SER A 265 -14.81 -7.29 2.29
N SER A 266 -13.93 -6.40 1.85
CA SER A 266 -13.83 -5.95 0.46
C SER A 266 -12.41 -6.17 -0.03
N LEU A 267 -12.22 -6.43 -1.33
CA LEU A 267 -10.88 -6.44 -1.91
C LEU A 267 -10.34 -5.01 -1.92
N ILE A 268 -9.24 -4.77 -1.20
CA ILE A 268 -8.63 -3.45 -1.05
C ILE A 268 -7.19 -3.49 -1.54
N THR A 269 -6.86 -2.62 -2.48
CA THR A 269 -5.50 -2.55 -3.01
C THR A 269 -4.71 -1.35 -2.52
N GLY A 270 -5.36 -0.27 -2.13
CA GLY A 270 -4.70 0.94 -1.66
C GLY A 270 -5.31 1.55 -0.40
N ALA A 271 -4.45 2.12 0.42
CA ALA A 271 -4.82 2.89 1.61
C ALA A 271 -3.99 4.18 1.70
N VAL A 272 -4.56 5.19 2.32
CA VAL A 272 -3.85 6.39 2.78
C VAL A 272 -3.44 6.16 4.21
N ILE A 273 -2.15 6.31 4.51
CA ILE A 273 -1.61 6.26 5.88
C ILE A 273 -0.98 7.60 6.26
N VAL A 274 -0.95 7.87 7.54
CA VAL A 274 -0.33 9.06 8.14
C VAL A 274 0.63 8.65 9.24
N ARG A 275 1.68 9.42 9.48
CA ARG A 275 2.50 9.25 10.70
C ARG A 275 1.66 9.60 11.92
N THR A 276 1.65 8.71 12.90
CA THR A 276 0.88 8.90 14.15
C THR A 276 1.25 10.21 14.86
N GLU A 277 2.55 10.50 14.98
CA GLU A 277 3.05 11.76 15.55
C GLU A 277 2.50 13.00 14.82
N PHE A 278 2.45 12.96 13.46
CA PHE A 278 1.91 14.05 12.67
C PHE A 278 0.40 14.22 12.88
N ALA A 279 -0.35 13.10 12.93
CA ALA A 279 -1.79 13.14 13.16
C ALA A 279 -2.16 13.67 14.55
N GLU A 280 -1.38 13.31 15.58
CA GLU A 280 -1.56 13.83 16.95
C GLU A 280 -1.21 15.31 17.05
N GLN A 281 -0.14 15.74 16.36
CA GLN A 281 0.35 17.10 16.41
C GLN A 281 -0.48 18.07 15.57
N TYR A 282 -0.99 17.62 14.41
CA TYR A 282 -1.68 18.45 13.42
C TYR A 282 -2.99 17.84 12.93
N PRO A 283 -3.96 17.54 13.82
CA PRO A 283 -5.22 16.89 13.42
C PRO A 283 -6.02 17.73 12.41
N GLU A 284 -5.95 19.06 12.47
CA GLU A 284 -6.62 19.94 11.51
C GLU A 284 -5.99 19.85 10.10
N ALA A 285 -4.67 19.65 10.00
CA ALA A 285 -4.00 19.43 8.72
C ALA A 285 -4.41 18.08 8.10
N VAL A 286 -4.57 17.04 8.93
CA VAL A 286 -5.10 15.72 8.48
C VAL A 286 -6.54 15.86 8.00
N ASN A 287 -7.39 16.56 8.73
CA ASN A 287 -8.79 16.77 8.35
C ASN A 287 -8.89 17.59 7.06
N ARG A 288 -8.07 18.63 6.90
CA ARG A 288 -7.97 19.40 5.65
C ARG A 288 -7.57 18.47 4.48
N PHE A 289 -6.51 17.68 4.65
CA PHE A 289 -6.07 16.74 3.63
C PHE A 289 -7.19 15.77 3.23
N LEU A 290 -7.90 15.18 4.18
CA LEU A 290 -8.99 14.25 3.88
C LEU A 290 -10.13 14.93 3.11
N SER A 291 -10.49 16.17 3.47
CA SER A 291 -11.49 16.96 2.74
C SER A 291 -11.06 17.26 1.31
N ASP A 292 -9.83 17.74 1.11
CA ASP A 292 -9.27 18.11 -0.18
C ASP A 292 -9.10 16.85 -1.07
N TYR A 293 -8.64 15.74 -0.47
CA TYR A 293 -8.48 14.46 -1.14
C TYR A 293 -9.84 13.88 -1.59
N MET A 294 -10.86 13.94 -0.75
CA MET A 294 -12.20 13.48 -1.08
C MET A 294 -12.77 14.27 -2.26
N ALA A 295 -12.61 15.60 -2.26
CA ALA A 295 -13.02 16.44 -3.39
C ALA A 295 -12.25 16.09 -4.69
N SER A 296 -10.95 15.77 -4.56
CA SER A 296 -10.13 15.32 -5.69
C SER A 296 -10.61 13.99 -6.25
N VAL A 297 -10.91 12.99 -5.41
CA VAL A 297 -11.45 11.69 -5.80
C VAL A 297 -12.80 11.85 -6.52
N ASP A 298 -13.67 12.70 -5.98
CA ASP A 298 -14.96 13.01 -6.58
C ASP A 298 -14.81 13.62 -7.99
N PHE A 299 -13.87 14.57 -8.13
CA PHE A 299 -13.56 15.16 -9.43
C PHE A 299 -13.04 14.10 -10.42
N VAL A 300 -12.07 13.26 -10.01
CA VAL A 300 -11.44 12.24 -10.87
C VAL A 300 -12.49 11.26 -11.40
N ASN A 301 -13.42 10.83 -10.57
CA ASN A 301 -14.45 9.89 -10.95
C ASN A 301 -15.55 10.50 -11.84
N ASN A 302 -15.86 11.78 -11.65
CA ASN A 302 -16.95 12.45 -12.37
C ASN A 302 -16.49 13.23 -13.63
N ASN A 303 -15.18 13.50 -13.76
CA ASN A 303 -14.61 14.30 -14.86
C ASN A 303 -13.45 13.55 -15.54
N VAL A 304 -13.72 12.29 -15.95
CA VAL A 304 -12.71 11.31 -16.39
C VAL A 304 -11.76 11.85 -17.45
N ALA A 305 -12.29 12.57 -18.47
CA ALA A 305 -11.46 13.09 -19.55
C ALA A 305 -10.47 14.18 -19.06
N GLU A 306 -10.90 15.05 -18.14
CA GLU A 306 -10.03 16.07 -17.55
C GLU A 306 -9.05 15.43 -16.56
N ALA A 307 -9.52 14.51 -15.75
CA ALA A 307 -8.67 13.73 -14.82
C ALA A 307 -7.58 12.97 -15.57
N ALA A 308 -7.88 12.39 -16.73
CA ALA A 308 -6.88 11.69 -17.55
C ALA A 308 -5.75 12.62 -18.02
N GLN A 309 -6.05 13.90 -18.30
CA GLN A 309 -5.03 14.90 -18.65
C GLN A 309 -4.14 15.22 -17.44
N LEU A 310 -4.73 15.31 -16.24
CA LEU A 310 -3.96 15.52 -15.00
C LEU A 310 -3.07 14.29 -14.67
N VAL A 311 -3.60 13.08 -14.85
CA VAL A 311 -2.84 11.82 -14.68
C VAL A 311 -1.60 11.80 -15.59
N GLU A 312 -1.72 12.25 -16.85
CA GLU A 312 -0.57 12.38 -17.76
C GLU A 312 0.34 13.55 -17.38
N LYS A 313 -0.22 14.70 -16.99
CA LYS A 313 0.55 15.87 -16.52
C LYS A 313 1.50 15.49 -15.38
N TYR A 314 1.02 14.71 -14.42
CA TYR A 314 1.81 14.25 -13.26
C TYR A 314 2.60 12.97 -13.51
N GLY A 315 2.69 12.49 -14.75
CA GLY A 315 3.58 11.42 -15.18
C GLY A 315 3.17 10.02 -14.70
N ILE A 316 1.90 9.81 -14.31
CA ILE A 316 1.43 8.52 -13.83
C ILE A 316 1.26 7.54 -14.99
N ILE A 317 0.45 7.93 -16.01
CA ILE A 317 0.29 7.20 -17.27
C ILE A 317 -0.26 8.15 -18.35
N ASN A 318 -0.12 7.80 -19.64
CA ASN A 318 -0.65 8.63 -20.72
C ASN A 318 -2.19 8.76 -20.66
N SER A 319 -2.70 9.91 -21.07
CA SER A 319 -4.11 10.28 -20.95
C SER A 319 -5.06 9.34 -21.69
N ALA A 320 -4.67 8.83 -22.86
CA ALA A 320 -5.51 7.94 -23.65
C ALA A 320 -5.76 6.57 -22.96
N VAL A 321 -4.80 6.07 -22.16
CA VAL A 321 -4.98 4.89 -21.31
C VAL A 321 -5.72 5.28 -20.04
N ALA A 322 -5.35 6.40 -19.40
CA ALA A 322 -5.97 6.88 -18.17
C ALA A 322 -7.50 7.05 -18.33
N GLU A 323 -7.95 7.66 -19.43
CA GLU A 323 -9.38 7.87 -19.71
C GLU A 323 -10.19 6.58 -19.74
N LYS A 324 -9.59 5.48 -20.23
CA LYS A 324 -10.24 4.17 -20.27
C LYS A 324 -10.11 3.40 -18.94
N ALA A 325 -9.03 3.64 -18.20
CA ALA A 325 -8.70 2.91 -16.98
C ALA A 325 -9.38 3.48 -15.73
N ILE A 326 -9.47 4.81 -15.59
CA ILE A 326 -10.04 5.48 -14.41
C ILE A 326 -11.39 4.88 -13.98
N PRO A 327 -12.38 4.67 -14.88
CA PRO A 327 -13.67 4.10 -14.46
C PRO A 327 -13.59 2.67 -13.89
N LYS A 328 -12.44 2.00 -14.06
CA LYS A 328 -12.18 0.63 -13.61
C LYS A 328 -11.12 0.55 -12.51
N CYS A 329 -10.64 1.70 -12.04
CA CYS A 329 -9.62 1.79 -10.99
C CYS A 329 -10.20 1.77 -9.58
N ASN A 330 -11.54 1.76 -9.43
CA ASN A 330 -12.23 1.74 -8.14
C ASN A 330 -11.62 2.74 -7.14
N ILE A 331 -11.36 3.97 -7.62
CA ILE A 331 -10.77 5.05 -6.82
C ILE A 331 -11.84 5.58 -5.87
N VAL A 332 -11.56 5.55 -4.57
CA VAL A 332 -12.48 5.90 -3.50
C VAL A 332 -11.79 6.76 -2.44
N CYS A 333 -12.56 7.31 -1.52
CA CYS A 333 -12.08 7.87 -0.26
C CYS A 333 -13.05 7.42 0.86
N ILE A 334 -12.78 6.25 1.42
CA ILE A 334 -13.59 5.66 2.50
C ILE A 334 -12.84 5.90 3.80
N THR A 335 -13.49 6.56 4.76
CA THR A 335 -12.89 6.99 6.05
C THR A 335 -13.69 6.47 7.24
N GLY A 336 -13.22 6.70 8.46
CA GLY A 336 -13.91 6.42 9.71
C GLY A 336 -14.24 4.94 9.92
N GLU A 337 -15.41 4.64 10.50
CA GLU A 337 -15.83 3.27 10.83
C GLU A 337 -15.95 2.38 9.57
N GLU A 338 -16.46 2.93 8.45
CA GLU A 338 -16.56 2.14 7.21
C GLU A 338 -15.18 1.72 6.69
N MET A 339 -14.19 2.61 6.76
CA MET A 339 -12.79 2.28 6.44
C MET A 339 -12.28 1.18 7.37
N LYS A 340 -12.51 1.32 8.68
CA LYS A 340 -12.06 0.35 9.67
C LYS A 340 -12.67 -1.03 9.40
N ASP A 341 -13.99 -1.12 9.21
CA ASP A 341 -14.68 -2.39 8.96
C ASP A 341 -14.14 -3.10 7.71
N LYS A 342 -14.08 -2.38 6.59
CA LYS A 342 -13.61 -2.94 5.32
C LYS A 342 -12.13 -3.34 5.36
N LEU A 343 -11.27 -2.44 5.86
CA LEU A 343 -9.83 -2.66 5.87
C LEU A 343 -9.43 -3.75 6.88
N SER A 344 -10.04 -3.77 8.08
CA SER A 344 -9.76 -4.83 9.05
C SER A 344 -10.22 -6.21 8.54
N GLY A 345 -11.40 -6.29 7.91
CA GLY A 345 -11.89 -7.52 7.28
C GLY A 345 -10.91 -8.04 6.22
N TYR A 346 -10.44 -7.16 5.33
CA TYR A 346 -9.46 -7.50 4.31
C TYR A 346 -8.11 -7.95 4.89
N LEU A 347 -7.58 -7.21 5.87
CA LEU A 347 -6.30 -7.57 6.51
C LEU A 347 -6.37 -8.89 7.29
N ASN A 348 -7.54 -9.24 7.83
CA ASN A 348 -7.77 -10.56 8.44
C ASN A 348 -7.67 -11.68 7.40
N VAL A 349 -8.30 -11.53 6.23
CA VAL A 349 -8.18 -12.51 5.14
C VAL A 349 -6.72 -12.69 4.72
N LEU A 350 -5.97 -11.60 4.57
CA LEU A 350 -4.54 -11.68 4.24
C LEU A 350 -3.73 -12.37 5.34
N PHE A 351 -4.04 -12.09 6.61
CA PHE A 351 -3.37 -12.71 7.76
C PHE A 351 -3.61 -14.22 7.79
N GLU A 352 -4.82 -14.68 7.51
CA GLU A 352 -5.15 -16.10 7.43
C GLU A 352 -4.40 -16.81 6.30
N GLN A 353 -4.23 -16.14 5.15
CA GLN A 353 -3.44 -16.65 4.04
C GLN A 353 -1.94 -16.69 4.36
N ASN A 354 -1.41 -15.61 4.90
CA ASN A 354 -0.01 -15.48 5.29
C ASN A 354 0.16 -14.35 6.33
N PRO A 355 0.45 -14.66 7.60
CA PRO A 355 0.65 -13.64 8.63
C PRO A 355 1.68 -12.57 8.27
N GLN A 356 2.70 -12.91 7.49
CA GLN A 356 3.73 -11.95 7.07
C GLN A 356 3.20 -10.91 6.06
N ALA A 357 2.10 -11.20 5.39
CA ALA A 357 1.46 -10.24 4.48
C ALA A 357 1.04 -8.94 5.18
N VAL A 358 0.74 -9.02 6.48
CA VAL A 358 0.34 -7.88 7.32
C VAL A 358 1.35 -7.55 8.43
N GLY A 359 2.59 -8.07 8.32
CA GLY A 359 3.66 -7.80 9.28
C GLY A 359 3.67 -8.70 10.51
N GLY A 360 3.01 -9.86 10.47
CA GLY A 360 3.04 -10.89 11.53
C GLY A 360 1.86 -10.83 12.51
N ALA A 361 1.10 -9.73 12.52
CA ALA A 361 -0.12 -9.59 13.32
C ALA A 361 -1.10 -8.64 12.63
N VAL A 362 -2.40 -8.85 12.83
CA VAL A 362 -3.43 -7.89 12.41
C VAL A 362 -3.26 -6.62 13.22
N PRO A 363 -3.33 -5.43 12.61
CA PRO A 363 -3.22 -4.17 13.32
C PRO A 363 -4.28 -4.00 14.42
N ALA A 364 -3.89 -3.35 15.52
CA ALA A 364 -4.82 -2.99 16.61
C ALA A 364 -5.75 -1.84 16.19
N ASP A 365 -6.79 -1.58 16.99
CA ASP A 365 -7.77 -0.50 16.75
C ASP A 365 -7.11 0.88 16.58
N SER A 366 -6.00 1.13 17.25
CA SER A 366 -5.24 2.38 17.14
C SER A 366 -4.63 2.62 15.75
N PHE A 367 -4.58 1.60 14.89
CA PHE A 367 -4.15 1.76 13.51
C PHE A 367 -5.16 2.53 12.66
N TYR A 368 -6.44 2.50 13.01
CA TYR A 368 -7.50 3.12 12.23
C TYR A 368 -7.80 4.51 12.79
N TYR A 369 -7.52 5.54 12.01
CA TYR A 369 -7.77 6.93 12.40
C TYR A 369 -9.27 7.18 12.49
N ALA A 370 -9.71 7.66 13.66
CA ALA A 370 -11.10 8.02 13.89
C ALA A 370 -11.40 9.40 13.27
N TYR A 371 -11.87 9.39 12.03
CA TYR A 371 -12.28 10.61 11.34
C TYR A 371 -13.77 10.87 11.57
N GLU A 372 -14.09 12.02 12.15
CA GLU A 372 -15.45 12.52 12.25
C GLU A 372 -15.62 13.67 11.26
N PHE A 373 -16.59 13.56 10.35
CA PHE A 373 -16.91 14.67 9.48
C PHE A 373 -17.31 15.88 10.31
N PRO A 374 -16.71 17.06 10.10
CA PRO A 374 -17.25 18.30 10.64
C PRO A 374 -18.62 18.52 10.00
N GLY A 375 -19.69 18.35 10.80
CA GLY A 375 -21.09 18.46 10.39
C GLY A 375 -21.47 19.85 9.90
#